data_907c2b4bba5339033e1454f144e727c7
#
_entry.id   907c2b4bba5339033e1454f144e727c7
#
_cell.length_a   1.000
_cell.length_b   1.000
_cell.length_c   1.000
_cell.angle_alpha   90.00
_cell.angle_beta   90.00
_cell.angle_gamma   90.00
#
_symmetry.space_group_name_H-M   'P 1'
#
loop_
_entity.id
_entity.type
_entity.pdbx_description
1 polymer ?
#
loop_
_entity_poly.entity_id
_entity_poly.type
_entity_poly.pdbx_seq_one_letter_code
_entity_poly.pdbx_strand_id
1 'polypeptide(L)'
;MQDLNDLYYFAVVVDHGGFAAAERALGIPKSRLSRRISQLENELGVRLLQRSTRRFAVTDVGQSVYRHAQSMLAEATAAREVVDRLSAEPRGLVRVSVPVSIAQQSMPKLLPDFLARYPQVRVQLHVNNRRVDVINEGFDIAVRVRSRLDDDGSLVMRSFGHIQELLVASPEYLKRAGRPREPEDLREHVTMTMGEDEVKQRWELHGGDGQVQRIELKPRVAGFDFPMLMSLARQGLGITMLPETICADAVRSGELEVVLPDWTLPQGIAHAVFPSRRGLLPAVRVFIDYLAERLPPLLEESSLDCKHRAKTGEPRAWYIRAGHACDNILTGTVRENGRVVEGTGLDPEAGGRREQRHSRWSNRQ
;
A
#
# COMPACT_ATOMS: atom_id res chain seq x y z
N MET A 1 -7.61 -31.92 -28.60
CA MET A 1 -7.34 -30.63 -27.96
C MET A 1 -8.19 -30.58 -26.70
N GLN A 2 -7.62 -30.42 -25.54
CA GLN A 2 -8.33 -30.43 -24.26
C GLN A 2 -9.36 -29.29 -24.23
N ASP A 3 -10.58 -29.57 -23.73
CA ASP A 3 -11.60 -28.52 -23.58
C ASP A 3 -11.27 -27.66 -22.37
N LEU A 4 -10.84 -26.40 -22.58
CA LEU A 4 -10.48 -25.46 -21.53
C LEU A 4 -11.63 -25.16 -20.56
N ASN A 5 -12.89 -25.42 -20.96
CA ASN A 5 -14.03 -25.28 -20.06
C ASN A 5 -13.99 -26.31 -18.91
N ASP A 6 -13.33 -27.45 -19.07
CA ASP A 6 -13.21 -28.44 -18.00
C ASP A 6 -12.28 -27.95 -16.89
N LEU A 7 -11.21 -27.23 -17.24
CA LEU A 7 -10.35 -26.55 -16.27
C LEU A 7 -11.10 -25.41 -15.58
N TYR A 8 -11.95 -24.68 -16.30
CA TYR A 8 -12.83 -23.67 -15.70
C TYR A 8 -13.80 -24.29 -14.68
N TYR A 9 -14.51 -25.36 -15.06
CA TYR A 9 -15.44 -26.01 -14.13
C TYR A 9 -14.72 -26.59 -12.93
N PHE A 10 -13.53 -27.14 -13.11
CA PHE A 10 -12.71 -27.63 -12.02
C PHE A 10 -12.33 -26.51 -11.05
N ALA A 11 -11.82 -25.38 -11.57
CA ALA A 11 -11.46 -24.21 -10.75
C ALA A 11 -12.65 -23.70 -9.95
N VAL A 12 -13.84 -23.54 -10.57
CA VAL A 12 -15.04 -23.06 -9.87
C VAL A 12 -15.51 -24.04 -8.79
N VAL A 13 -15.41 -25.35 -9.03
CA VAL A 13 -15.77 -26.37 -8.01
C VAL A 13 -14.81 -26.31 -6.82
N VAL A 14 -13.53 -26.02 -7.04
CA VAL A 14 -12.54 -25.84 -5.97
C VAL A 14 -12.79 -24.54 -5.21
N ASP A 15 -12.99 -23.43 -5.90
CA ASP A 15 -13.26 -22.09 -5.32
C ASP A 15 -14.47 -22.10 -4.37
N HIS A 16 -15.54 -22.81 -4.78
CA HIS A 16 -16.77 -22.91 -3.99
C HIS A 16 -16.78 -24.06 -2.99
N GLY A 17 -15.67 -24.80 -2.83
CA GLY A 17 -15.55 -25.89 -1.86
C GLY A 17 -16.44 -27.10 -2.16
N GLY A 18 -16.90 -27.27 -3.42
CA GLY A 18 -17.64 -28.44 -3.84
C GLY A 18 -18.72 -28.24 -4.90
N PHE A 19 -19.23 -29.35 -5.42
CA PHE A 19 -20.15 -29.38 -6.55
C PHE A 19 -21.50 -28.68 -6.32
N ALA A 20 -22.07 -28.81 -5.11
CA ALA A 20 -23.36 -28.21 -4.79
C ALA A 20 -23.32 -26.68 -4.73
N ALA A 21 -22.22 -26.12 -4.25
CA ALA A 21 -22.00 -24.68 -4.22
C ALA A 21 -21.68 -24.14 -5.63
N ALA A 22 -20.86 -24.86 -6.41
CA ALA A 22 -20.58 -24.54 -7.79
C ALA A 22 -21.83 -24.60 -8.68
N GLU A 23 -22.74 -25.55 -8.46
CA GLU A 23 -24.05 -25.62 -9.15
C GLU A 23 -24.85 -24.34 -8.95
N ARG A 24 -24.93 -23.86 -7.70
CA ARG A 24 -25.64 -22.58 -7.40
C ARG A 24 -24.99 -21.38 -8.05
N ALA A 25 -23.66 -21.36 -8.12
CA ALA A 25 -22.91 -20.25 -8.69
C ALA A 25 -22.99 -20.20 -10.23
N LEU A 26 -22.95 -21.36 -10.91
CA LEU A 26 -22.90 -21.46 -12.35
C LEU A 26 -24.26 -21.71 -13.00
N GLY A 27 -25.27 -22.16 -12.25
CA GLY A 27 -26.54 -22.65 -12.81
C GLY A 27 -26.39 -23.96 -13.62
N ILE A 28 -25.29 -24.68 -13.45
CA ILE A 28 -25.00 -25.96 -14.16
C ILE A 28 -25.20 -27.10 -13.18
N PRO A 29 -26.03 -28.13 -13.54
CA PRO A 29 -26.28 -29.25 -12.65
C PRO A 29 -25.01 -29.94 -12.16
N LYS A 30 -24.94 -30.28 -10.86
CA LYS A 30 -23.79 -30.97 -10.24
C LYS A 30 -23.38 -32.26 -10.96
N SER A 31 -24.34 -32.98 -11.53
CA SER A 31 -24.09 -34.20 -12.30
C SER A 31 -23.29 -33.91 -13.57
N ARG A 32 -23.57 -32.79 -14.24
CA ARG A 32 -22.83 -32.35 -15.42
C ARG A 32 -21.43 -31.90 -15.05
N LEU A 33 -21.27 -31.10 -13.99
CA LEU A 33 -19.96 -30.68 -13.47
C LEU A 33 -19.10 -31.89 -13.08
N SER A 34 -19.68 -32.86 -12.34
CA SER A 34 -18.97 -34.07 -11.94
C SER A 34 -18.51 -34.91 -13.14
N ARG A 35 -19.35 -35.05 -14.16
CA ARG A 35 -18.99 -35.78 -15.40
C ARG A 35 -17.85 -35.09 -16.15
N ARG A 36 -17.90 -33.77 -16.30
CA ARG A 36 -16.87 -32.99 -16.98
C ARG A 36 -15.52 -33.06 -16.24
N ILE A 37 -15.52 -32.94 -14.91
CA ILE A 37 -14.28 -33.09 -14.13
C ILE A 37 -13.76 -34.53 -14.18
N SER A 38 -14.62 -35.55 -14.13
CA SER A 38 -14.17 -36.95 -14.30
C SER A 38 -13.57 -37.18 -15.69
N GLN A 39 -14.09 -36.52 -16.73
CA GLN A 39 -13.51 -36.58 -18.08
C GLN A 39 -12.12 -35.93 -18.09
N LEU A 40 -11.97 -34.75 -17.48
CA LEU A 40 -10.69 -34.06 -17.32
C LEU A 40 -9.66 -34.95 -16.59
N GLU A 41 -10.05 -35.59 -15.47
CA GLU A 41 -9.19 -36.51 -14.74
C GLU A 41 -8.72 -37.69 -15.60
N ASN A 42 -9.63 -38.24 -16.42
CA ASN A 42 -9.31 -39.35 -17.33
C ASN A 42 -8.36 -38.92 -18.45
N GLU A 43 -8.56 -37.73 -19.04
CA GLU A 43 -7.68 -37.18 -20.08
C GLU A 43 -6.27 -36.88 -19.54
N LEU A 44 -6.19 -36.36 -18.30
CA LEU A 44 -4.91 -36.10 -17.63
C LEU A 44 -4.26 -37.37 -17.05
N GLY A 45 -4.99 -38.45 -16.92
CA GLY A 45 -4.51 -39.70 -16.32
C GLY A 45 -4.28 -39.63 -14.82
N VAL A 46 -4.79 -38.61 -14.15
CA VAL A 46 -4.57 -38.35 -12.71
C VAL A 46 -5.86 -37.90 -12.02
N ARG A 47 -5.94 -38.15 -10.71
CA ARG A 47 -7.05 -37.66 -9.89
C ARG A 47 -6.75 -36.24 -9.42
N LEU A 48 -7.69 -35.32 -9.62
CA LEU A 48 -7.64 -33.95 -9.15
C LEU A 48 -8.41 -33.75 -7.82
N LEU A 49 -9.48 -34.55 -7.63
CA LEU A 49 -10.32 -34.53 -6.45
C LEU A 49 -10.28 -35.89 -5.72
N GLN A 50 -10.28 -35.85 -4.40
CA GLN A 50 -10.41 -37.08 -3.59
C GLN A 50 -11.85 -37.57 -3.62
N ARG A 51 -12.05 -38.90 -3.85
CA ARG A 51 -13.37 -39.53 -3.85
C ARG A 51 -13.80 -39.90 -2.42
N SER A 52 -13.94 -38.94 -1.52
CA SER A 52 -14.55 -39.15 -0.24
C SER A 52 -15.97 -38.61 -0.24
N THR A 53 -16.95 -39.44 0.11
CA THR A 53 -18.36 -39.00 0.24
C THR A 53 -18.59 -38.08 1.45
N ARG A 54 -17.62 -37.98 2.35
CA ARG A 54 -17.76 -37.23 3.61
C ARG A 54 -17.11 -35.86 3.63
N ARG A 55 -16.10 -35.60 2.78
CA ARG A 55 -15.43 -34.29 2.69
C ARG A 55 -14.95 -34.06 1.27
N PHE A 56 -15.20 -32.84 0.78
CA PHE A 56 -14.58 -32.34 -0.46
C PHE A 56 -13.09 -32.05 -0.18
N ALA A 57 -12.20 -32.65 -0.95
CA ALA A 57 -10.78 -32.38 -0.85
C ALA A 57 -10.12 -32.44 -2.24
N VAL A 58 -9.14 -31.58 -2.45
CA VAL A 58 -8.32 -31.50 -3.67
C VAL A 58 -7.03 -32.28 -3.43
N THR A 59 -6.53 -33.00 -4.44
CA THR A 59 -5.24 -33.69 -4.36
C THR A 59 -4.08 -32.69 -4.56
N ASP A 60 -2.84 -33.07 -4.21
CA ASP A 60 -1.66 -32.21 -4.45
C ASP A 60 -1.48 -31.87 -5.93
N VAL A 61 -1.70 -32.86 -6.81
CA VAL A 61 -1.71 -32.65 -8.27
C VAL A 61 -2.87 -31.74 -8.66
N GLY A 62 -4.06 -31.95 -8.06
CA GLY A 62 -5.23 -31.11 -8.23
C GLY A 62 -4.94 -29.66 -7.85
N GLN A 63 -4.25 -29.42 -6.74
CA GLN A 63 -3.86 -28.08 -6.31
C GLN A 63 -2.91 -27.39 -7.31
N SER A 64 -2.01 -28.16 -7.92
CA SER A 64 -1.12 -27.65 -8.97
C SER A 64 -1.89 -27.30 -10.24
N VAL A 65 -2.79 -28.19 -10.70
CA VAL A 65 -3.66 -27.94 -11.86
C VAL A 65 -4.60 -26.77 -11.62
N TYR A 66 -5.12 -26.61 -10.39
CA TYR A 66 -5.97 -25.49 -9.98
C TYR A 66 -5.25 -24.15 -10.16
N ARG A 67 -3.99 -24.03 -9.71
CA ARG A 67 -3.20 -22.81 -9.90
C ARG A 67 -3.02 -22.46 -11.38
N HIS A 68 -2.78 -23.45 -12.25
CA HIS A 68 -2.68 -23.23 -13.68
C HIS A 68 -4.03 -22.88 -14.30
N ALA A 69 -5.12 -23.50 -13.86
CA ALA A 69 -6.48 -23.16 -14.30
C ALA A 69 -6.83 -21.70 -13.91
N GLN A 70 -6.50 -21.25 -12.71
CA GLN A 70 -6.68 -19.86 -12.30
C GLN A 70 -5.86 -18.90 -13.17
N SER A 71 -4.60 -19.22 -13.48
CA SER A 71 -3.76 -18.41 -14.37
C SER A 71 -4.36 -18.31 -15.79
N MET A 72 -4.86 -19.42 -16.33
CA MET A 72 -5.56 -19.45 -17.62
C MET A 72 -6.81 -18.55 -17.63
N LEU A 73 -7.61 -18.61 -16.58
CA LEU A 73 -8.82 -17.79 -16.43
C LEU A 73 -8.48 -16.30 -16.30
N ALA A 74 -7.40 -15.99 -15.59
CA ALA A 74 -6.89 -14.62 -15.51
C ALA A 74 -6.45 -14.08 -16.88
N GLU A 75 -5.77 -14.90 -17.71
CA GLU A 75 -5.39 -14.51 -19.07
C GLU A 75 -6.61 -14.36 -19.99
N ALA A 76 -7.61 -15.25 -19.89
CA ALA A 76 -8.84 -15.13 -20.64
C ALA A 76 -9.63 -13.85 -20.27
N THR A 77 -9.63 -13.49 -19.01
CA THR A 77 -10.22 -12.24 -18.51
C THR A 77 -9.43 -11.05 -19.02
N ALA A 78 -8.10 -11.09 -18.94
CA ALA A 78 -7.23 -10.04 -19.47
C ALA A 78 -7.42 -9.80 -20.97
N ALA A 79 -7.64 -10.86 -21.76
CA ALA A 79 -7.94 -10.75 -23.19
C ALA A 79 -9.27 -10.01 -23.44
N ARG A 80 -10.33 -10.27 -22.65
CA ARG A 80 -11.58 -9.52 -22.70
C ARG A 80 -11.38 -8.05 -22.30
N GLU A 81 -10.61 -7.81 -21.25
CA GLU A 81 -10.30 -6.46 -20.79
C GLU A 81 -9.55 -5.61 -21.83
N VAL A 82 -8.74 -6.22 -22.70
CA VAL A 82 -8.11 -5.50 -23.82
C VAL A 82 -9.17 -4.92 -24.76
N VAL A 83 -10.24 -5.66 -25.00
CA VAL A 83 -11.38 -5.21 -25.83
C VAL A 83 -12.24 -4.19 -25.04
N ASP A 84 -12.51 -4.46 -23.78
CA ASP A 84 -13.28 -3.59 -22.89
C ASP A 84 -12.57 -2.25 -22.61
N ARG A 85 -11.24 -2.23 -22.64
CA ARG A 85 -10.42 -0.99 -22.54
C ARG A 85 -10.66 -0.01 -23.67
N LEU A 86 -11.09 -0.49 -24.81
CA LEU A 86 -11.42 0.35 -25.98
C LEU A 86 -12.83 0.93 -25.91
N SER A 87 -13.68 0.48 -24.98
CA SER A 87 -15.12 0.73 -25.07
C SER A 87 -15.86 0.97 -23.75
N ALA A 88 -15.28 0.80 -22.56
CA ALA A 88 -16.07 0.84 -21.32
C ALA A 88 -15.59 1.89 -20.33
N GLU A 89 -16.51 2.77 -19.93
CA GLU A 89 -16.38 3.60 -18.72
C GLU A 89 -16.14 2.69 -17.50
N PRO A 90 -15.15 3.02 -16.64
CA PRO A 90 -14.92 2.29 -15.40
C PRO A 90 -16.18 2.26 -14.54
N ARG A 91 -16.62 1.06 -14.14
CA ARG A 91 -17.86 0.87 -13.36
C ARG A 91 -17.75 -0.30 -12.38
N GLY A 92 -18.58 -0.29 -11.36
CA GLY A 92 -18.64 -1.36 -10.37
C GLY A 92 -18.15 -0.96 -8.99
N LEU A 93 -18.02 -1.94 -8.10
CA LEU A 93 -17.61 -1.74 -6.72
C LEU A 93 -16.11 -2.00 -6.56
N VAL A 94 -15.40 -1.09 -5.91
CA VAL A 94 -14.01 -1.25 -5.48
C VAL A 94 -13.98 -1.37 -3.95
N ARG A 95 -13.52 -2.51 -3.44
CA ARG A 95 -13.37 -2.79 -2.01
C ARG A 95 -11.94 -2.53 -1.57
N VAL A 96 -11.78 -1.55 -0.68
CA VAL A 96 -10.45 -1.07 -0.26
C VAL A 96 -10.30 -1.17 1.24
N SER A 97 -9.27 -1.87 1.71
CA SER A 97 -8.82 -1.74 3.10
C SER A 97 -7.83 -0.58 3.19
N VAL A 98 -8.00 0.30 4.17
CA VAL A 98 -7.20 1.52 4.31
C VAL A 98 -6.92 1.83 5.78
N PRO A 99 -5.68 2.26 6.14
CA PRO A 99 -5.34 2.69 7.49
C PRO A 99 -6.18 3.88 7.94
N VAL A 100 -6.48 3.95 9.24
CA VAL A 100 -7.31 5.02 9.83
C VAL A 100 -6.77 6.41 9.48
N SER A 101 -5.46 6.62 9.55
CA SER A 101 -4.82 7.90 9.23
C SER A 101 -5.06 8.35 7.79
N ILE A 102 -4.85 7.45 6.82
CA ILE A 102 -5.06 7.76 5.40
C ILE A 102 -6.56 7.94 5.12
N ALA A 103 -7.42 7.12 5.74
CA ALA A 103 -8.86 7.25 5.59
C ALA A 103 -9.38 8.61 6.05
N GLN A 104 -8.89 9.12 7.16
CA GLN A 104 -9.36 10.38 7.73
C GLN A 104 -8.74 11.62 7.08
N GLN A 105 -7.47 11.56 6.67
CA GLN A 105 -6.74 12.74 6.19
C GLN A 105 -6.69 12.87 4.67
N SER A 106 -6.55 11.75 3.97
CA SER A 106 -6.36 11.76 2.51
C SER A 106 -7.63 11.43 1.74
N MET A 107 -8.41 10.42 2.16
CA MET A 107 -9.59 9.99 1.41
C MET A 107 -10.65 11.09 1.24
N PRO A 108 -10.95 11.98 2.22
CA PRO A 108 -11.90 13.07 2.04
C PRO A 108 -11.48 14.08 0.97
N LYS A 109 -10.17 14.23 0.72
CA LYS A 109 -9.63 15.10 -0.33
C LYS A 109 -9.62 14.43 -1.71
N LEU A 110 -9.56 13.08 -1.74
CA LEU A 110 -9.39 12.29 -2.97
C LEU A 110 -10.72 11.80 -3.56
N LEU A 111 -11.61 11.28 -2.72
CA LEU A 111 -12.82 10.61 -3.20
C LEU A 111 -13.81 11.51 -3.95
N PRO A 112 -14.04 12.79 -3.57
CA PRO A 112 -14.97 13.65 -4.29
C PRO A 112 -14.60 13.79 -5.78
N ASP A 113 -13.34 14.11 -6.08
CA ASP A 113 -12.84 14.26 -7.45
C ASP A 113 -12.86 12.92 -8.20
N PHE A 114 -12.45 11.83 -7.54
CA PHE A 114 -12.46 10.52 -8.14
C PHE A 114 -13.87 10.08 -8.55
N LEU A 115 -14.84 10.20 -7.65
CA LEU A 115 -16.22 9.77 -7.90
C LEU A 115 -16.93 10.70 -8.91
N ALA A 116 -16.58 11.99 -8.96
CA ALA A 116 -17.05 12.89 -9.99
C ALA A 116 -16.51 12.49 -11.38
N ARG A 117 -15.24 12.07 -11.47
CA ARG A 117 -14.60 11.62 -12.72
C ARG A 117 -15.11 10.26 -13.20
N TYR A 118 -15.50 9.37 -12.26
CA TYR A 118 -15.97 8.00 -12.54
C TYR A 118 -17.32 7.72 -11.87
N PRO A 119 -18.42 8.29 -12.39
CA PRO A 119 -19.73 8.28 -11.73
C PRO A 119 -20.36 6.88 -11.59
N GLN A 120 -19.91 5.91 -12.37
CA GLN A 120 -20.41 4.53 -12.29
C GLN A 120 -19.57 3.64 -11.35
N VAL A 121 -18.51 4.19 -10.74
CA VAL A 121 -17.69 3.48 -9.73
C VAL A 121 -18.26 3.74 -8.35
N ARG A 122 -18.33 2.70 -7.54
CA ARG A 122 -18.63 2.77 -6.10
C ARG A 122 -17.40 2.32 -5.33
N VAL A 123 -17.08 3.00 -4.25
CA VAL A 123 -15.94 2.67 -3.39
C VAL A 123 -16.48 2.27 -2.01
N GLN A 124 -16.05 1.11 -1.52
CA GLN A 124 -16.30 0.64 -0.17
C GLN A 124 -14.99 0.63 0.61
N LEU A 125 -14.89 1.53 1.61
CA LEU A 125 -13.72 1.62 2.47
C LEU A 125 -13.91 0.77 3.74
N HIS A 126 -12.94 -0.09 4.01
CA HIS A 126 -12.80 -0.80 5.27
C HIS A 126 -11.63 -0.19 6.04
N VAL A 127 -11.98 0.67 7.02
CA VAL A 127 -11.00 1.45 7.78
C VAL A 127 -10.49 0.64 8.96
N ASN A 128 -9.22 0.25 8.93
CA ASN A 128 -8.57 -0.48 10.02
C ASN A 128 -7.04 -0.42 9.89
N ASN A 129 -6.32 -0.66 11.00
CA ASN A 129 -4.85 -0.68 11.01
C ASN A 129 -4.27 -2.11 11.02
N ARG A 130 -5.12 -3.15 11.11
CA ARG A 130 -4.67 -4.55 11.08
C ARG A 130 -4.16 -4.94 9.69
N ARG A 131 -3.36 -5.99 9.63
CA ARG A 131 -3.03 -6.64 8.37
C ARG A 131 -4.25 -7.42 7.88
N VAL A 132 -4.71 -7.11 6.68
CA VAL A 132 -5.78 -7.86 6.00
C VAL A 132 -5.17 -8.84 5.01
N ASP A 133 -5.81 -10.00 4.84
CA ASP A 133 -5.54 -10.90 3.73
C ASP A 133 -6.40 -10.49 2.54
N VAL A 134 -5.77 -9.84 1.55
CA VAL A 134 -6.47 -9.23 0.41
C VAL A 134 -7.31 -10.27 -0.34
N ILE A 135 -6.75 -11.46 -0.54
CA ILE A 135 -7.39 -12.51 -1.33
C ILE A 135 -8.53 -13.18 -0.55
N ASN A 136 -8.23 -13.65 0.67
CA ASN A 136 -9.20 -14.44 1.43
C ASN A 136 -10.33 -13.59 2.04
N GLU A 137 -10.08 -12.31 2.30
CA GLU A 137 -11.10 -11.38 2.82
C GLU A 137 -11.86 -10.64 1.69
N GLY A 138 -11.50 -10.87 0.43
CA GLY A 138 -12.22 -10.34 -0.73
C GLY A 138 -12.05 -8.83 -0.94
N PHE A 139 -10.88 -8.29 -0.61
CA PHE A 139 -10.51 -6.93 -0.96
C PHE A 139 -9.92 -6.87 -2.36
N ASP A 140 -10.20 -5.80 -3.09
CA ASP A 140 -9.55 -5.51 -4.36
C ASP A 140 -8.19 -4.86 -4.15
N ILE A 141 -8.08 -4.03 -3.09
CA ILE A 141 -6.89 -3.25 -2.76
C ILE A 141 -6.74 -3.20 -1.23
N ALA A 142 -5.52 -3.35 -0.72
CA ALA A 142 -5.19 -2.92 0.63
C ALA A 142 -4.10 -1.84 0.60
N VAL A 143 -4.44 -0.64 1.06
CA VAL A 143 -3.47 0.42 1.34
C VAL A 143 -2.83 0.12 2.69
N ARG A 144 -1.53 0.24 2.78
CA ARG A 144 -0.73 -0.08 3.97
C ARG A 144 0.35 0.97 4.18
N VAL A 145 0.77 1.11 5.43
CA VAL A 145 2.00 1.83 5.80
C VAL A 145 2.88 0.87 6.58
N ARG A 146 4.09 0.61 6.12
CA ARG A 146 5.02 -0.34 6.73
C ARG A 146 6.44 0.17 6.63
N SER A 147 7.24 0.00 7.68
CA SER A 147 8.67 0.31 7.68
C SER A 147 9.51 -0.71 6.89
N ARG A 148 8.98 -1.92 6.68
CA ARG A 148 9.58 -2.96 5.85
C ARG A 148 8.51 -3.54 4.94
N LEU A 149 8.88 -3.78 3.69
CA LEU A 149 8.01 -4.42 2.72
C LEU A 149 8.17 -5.94 2.84
N ASP A 150 7.06 -6.63 3.00
CA ASP A 150 7.03 -8.09 2.95
C ASP A 150 7.06 -8.52 1.48
N ASP A 151 7.89 -9.49 1.17
CA ASP A 151 7.91 -10.14 -0.16
C ASP A 151 6.79 -11.20 -0.20
N ASP A 152 5.58 -10.74 -0.45
CA ASP A 152 4.43 -11.61 -0.68
C ASP A 152 4.27 -11.81 -2.19
N GLY A 153 4.97 -12.83 -2.72
CA GLY A 153 5.04 -13.10 -4.17
C GLY A 153 3.68 -13.32 -4.86
N SER A 154 2.57 -13.37 -4.11
CA SER A 154 1.20 -13.49 -4.64
C SER A 154 0.55 -12.13 -4.93
N LEU A 155 1.08 -11.03 -4.39
CA LEU A 155 0.51 -9.70 -4.50
C LEU A 155 1.43 -8.75 -5.28
N VAL A 156 0.82 -7.86 -6.03
CA VAL A 156 1.52 -6.74 -6.67
C VAL A 156 1.50 -5.55 -5.72
N MET A 157 2.61 -4.84 -5.64
CA MET A 157 2.76 -3.65 -4.84
C MET A 157 2.89 -2.39 -5.70
N ARG A 158 2.27 -1.30 -5.24
CA ARG A 158 2.44 0.06 -5.78
C ARG A 158 2.76 1.00 -4.64
N SER A 159 3.95 1.58 -4.62
CA SER A 159 4.36 2.59 -3.64
C SER A 159 3.73 3.95 -3.94
N PHE A 160 3.39 4.70 -2.87
CA PHE A 160 2.83 6.05 -2.92
C PHE A 160 3.73 7.10 -2.25
N GLY A 161 4.79 6.68 -1.56
CA GLY A 161 5.69 7.59 -0.88
C GLY A 161 6.02 7.14 0.55
N HIS A 162 6.66 8.02 1.29
CA HIS A 162 7.11 7.75 2.65
C HIS A 162 6.36 8.61 3.66
N ILE A 163 6.16 8.08 4.85
CA ILE A 163 5.57 8.79 5.98
C ILE A 163 6.61 8.74 7.10
N GLN A 164 7.01 9.92 7.55
CA GLN A 164 7.89 10.05 8.71
C GLN A 164 7.06 9.92 9.99
N GLU A 165 7.62 9.21 10.97
CA GLU A 165 7.10 9.16 12.33
C GLU A 165 7.96 10.02 13.25
N LEU A 166 7.34 10.66 14.25
CA LEU A 166 7.98 11.52 15.23
C LEU A 166 7.64 11.04 16.63
N LEU A 167 8.61 11.16 17.53
CA LEU A 167 8.34 11.08 18.96
C LEU A 167 7.86 12.45 19.43
N VAL A 168 6.70 12.47 20.09
CA VAL A 168 6.07 13.71 20.54
C VAL A 168 5.55 13.60 21.96
N ALA A 169 5.56 14.71 22.68
CA ALA A 169 4.95 14.88 23.99
C ALA A 169 4.49 16.33 24.18
N SER A 170 3.60 16.59 25.14
CA SER A 170 3.25 17.97 25.48
C SER A 170 4.38 18.68 26.23
N PRO A 171 4.49 20.01 26.07
CA PRO A 171 5.46 20.83 26.83
C PRO A 171 5.29 20.65 28.35
N GLU A 172 4.04 20.51 28.82
CA GLU A 172 3.72 20.32 30.24
C GLU A 172 4.30 19.00 30.75
N TYR A 173 4.15 17.89 30.00
CA TYR A 173 4.77 16.62 30.36
C TYR A 173 6.28 16.75 30.46
N LEU A 174 6.92 17.33 29.44
CA LEU A 174 8.38 17.46 29.37
C LEU A 174 8.92 18.38 30.46
N LYS A 175 8.16 19.40 30.90
CA LYS A 175 8.52 20.24 32.02
C LYS A 175 8.47 19.48 33.36
N ARG A 176 7.50 18.58 33.50
CA ARG A 176 7.28 17.80 34.73
C ARG A 176 8.24 16.60 34.85
N ALA A 177 8.38 15.85 33.75
CA ALA A 177 9.10 14.57 33.72
C ALA A 177 10.56 14.68 33.28
N GLY A 178 10.99 15.86 32.81
CA GLY A 178 12.29 16.05 32.18
C GLY A 178 12.21 15.86 30.65
N ARG A 179 13.29 16.30 29.96
CA ARG A 179 13.43 16.15 28.49
C ARG A 179 14.47 15.06 28.23
N PRO A 180 14.13 13.96 27.55
CA PRO A 180 15.11 12.98 27.16
C PRO A 180 16.14 13.61 26.21
N ARG A 181 17.42 13.30 26.41
CA ARG A 181 18.55 13.79 25.61
C ARG A 181 19.11 12.71 24.69
N GLU A 182 18.96 11.47 25.10
CA GLU A 182 19.37 10.29 24.34
C GLU A 182 18.28 9.21 24.38
N PRO A 183 18.27 8.26 23.44
CA PRO A 183 17.23 7.22 23.37
C PRO A 183 17.06 6.40 24.63
N GLU A 184 18.13 6.13 25.39
CA GLU A 184 18.06 5.36 26.64
C GLU A 184 17.22 6.05 27.71
N ASP A 185 17.16 7.38 27.73
CA ASP A 185 16.36 8.15 28.70
C ASP A 185 14.85 7.83 28.55
N LEU A 186 14.41 7.34 27.39
CA LEU A 186 13.01 6.95 27.16
C LEU A 186 12.52 5.86 28.13
N ARG A 187 13.42 5.09 28.73
CA ARG A 187 13.09 4.05 29.74
C ARG A 187 12.52 4.64 31.03
N GLU A 188 12.91 5.87 31.35
CA GLU A 188 12.46 6.59 32.54
C GLU A 188 11.14 7.36 32.28
N HIS A 189 10.69 7.40 31.05
CA HIS A 189 9.49 8.10 30.63
C HIS A 189 8.26 7.20 30.49
N VAL A 190 7.09 7.77 30.70
CA VAL A 190 5.83 7.13 30.32
C VAL A 190 5.74 7.14 28.79
N THR A 191 5.65 5.97 28.19
CA THR A 191 5.49 5.80 26.75
C THR A 191 4.12 5.23 26.41
N MET A 192 3.63 5.59 25.22
CA MET A 192 2.39 5.11 24.64
C MET A 192 2.66 4.65 23.22
N THR A 193 1.96 3.61 22.75
CA THR A 193 2.30 2.99 21.50
C THR A 193 1.11 2.52 20.69
N MET A 194 1.32 2.48 19.36
CA MET A 194 0.46 1.81 18.41
C MET A 194 0.79 0.31 18.43
N GLY A 195 -0.14 -0.56 18.80
CA GLY A 195 0.08 -2.01 18.79
C GLY A 195 -1.03 -2.80 19.46
N GLU A 196 -1.15 -4.09 19.06
CA GLU A 196 -1.94 -5.10 19.77
C GLU A 196 -1.09 -5.65 20.91
N ASP A 197 -1.65 -6.01 22.01
CA ASP A 197 -1.22 -6.93 23.09
C ASP A 197 0.29 -7.05 23.46
N GLU A 198 1.20 -6.30 22.85
CA GLU A 198 2.62 -6.41 23.18
C GLU A 198 2.95 -5.62 24.45
N VAL A 199 3.14 -6.36 25.52
CA VAL A 199 3.63 -5.85 26.82
C VAL A 199 5.00 -5.15 26.70
N LYS A 200 5.74 -5.45 25.62
CA LYS A 200 7.03 -4.84 25.30
C LYS A 200 7.03 -4.34 23.87
N GLN A 201 7.41 -3.10 23.69
CA GLN A 201 7.64 -2.51 22.38
C GLN A 201 9.11 -2.17 22.21
N ARG A 202 9.62 -2.36 21.00
CA ARG A 202 10.96 -1.97 20.60
C ARG A 202 10.89 -0.78 19.65
N TRP A 203 11.47 0.34 20.06
CA TRP A 203 11.68 1.47 19.15
C TRP A 203 13.10 1.45 18.60
N GLU A 204 13.23 1.64 17.31
CA GLU A 204 14.50 1.78 16.62
C GLU A 204 14.71 3.24 16.26
N LEU A 205 15.78 3.85 16.75
CA LEU A 205 16.14 5.24 16.51
C LEU A 205 17.48 5.31 15.80
N HIS A 206 17.57 6.18 14.81
CA HIS A 206 18.74 6.38 13.98
C HIS A 206 19.32 7.77 14.25
N GLY A 207 20.57 7.82 14.71
CA GLY A 207 21.32 9.06 14.93
C GLY A 207 22.01 9.54 13.67
N GLY A 208 22.44 10.81 13.66
CA GLY A 208 23.08 11.46 12.51
C GLY A 208 24.40 10.82 12.07
N ASP A 209 25.08 10.07 12.93
CA ASP A 209 26.38 9.42 12.64
C ASP A 209 26.22 7.97 12.16
N GLY A 210 25.02 7.57 11.75
CA GLY A 210 24.70 6.20 11.39
C GLY A 210 24.55 5.26 12.58
N GLN A 211 24.52 5.80 13.78
CA GLN A 211 24.19 5.04 15.01
C GLN A 211 22.74 4.54 14.92
N VAL A 212 22.54 3.29 15.36
CA VAL A 212 21.20 2.70 15.48
C VAL A 212 21.04 2.21 16.90
N GLN A 213 20.08 2.77 17.62
CA GLN A 213 19.71 2.34 18.96
C GLN A 213 18.34 1.68 18.97
N ARG A 214 18.23 0.55 19.68
CA ARG A 214 17.00 -0.23 19.83
C ARG A 214 16.62 -0.28 21.28
N ILE A 215 15.57 0.44 21.65
CA ILE A 215 15.12 0.58 23.02
C ILE A 215 13.89 -0.29 23.25
N GLU A 216 13.98 -1.21 24.20
CA GLU A 216 12.81 -1.95 24.67
C GLU A 216 12.09 -1.12 25.73
N LEU A 217 10.82 -0.85 25.49
CA LEU A 217 9.95 -0.03 26.33
C LEU A 217 8.76 -0.86 26.82
N LYS A 218 8.24 -0.46 27.99
CA LYS A 218 6.99 -0.99 28.54
C LYS A 218 5.94 0.12 28.46
N PRO A 219 5.17 0.19 27.38
CA PRO A 219 4.20 1.26 27.19
C PRO A 219 3.13 1.18 28.27
N ARG A 220 2.72 2.34 28.79
CA ARG A 220 1.62 2.44 29.74
C ARG A 220 0.26 2.36 29.06
N VAL A 221 0.20 2.74 27.78
CA VAL A 221 -0.98 2.64 26.92
C VAL A 221 -0.54 2.04 25.59
N ALA A 222 -1.26 1.01 25.14
CA ALA A 222 -1.15 0.44 23.81
C ALA A 222 -2.53 0.47 23.14
N GLY A 223 -2.60 0.79 21.84
CA GLY A 223 -3.87 0.82 21.13
C GLY A 223 -3.69 1.13 19.64
N PHE A 224 -4.76 0.96 18.85
CA PHE A 224 -4.73 1.11 17.40
C PHE A 224 -5.29 2.43 16.88
N ASP A 225 -5.28 3.49 17.68
CA ASP A 225 -5.86 4.78 17.33
C ASP A 225 -4.87 5.92 17.57
N PHE A 226 -4.27 6.45 16.50
CA PHE A 226 -3.40 7.60 16.59
C PHE A 226 -4.08 8.87 17.14
N PRO A 227 -5.32 9.23 16.78
CA PRO A 227 -6.04 10.34 17.40
C PRO A 227 -6.15 10.20 18.92
N MET A 228 -6.42 9.00 19.43
CA MET A 228 -6.44 8.75 20.88
C MET A 228 -5.05 8.96 21.48
N LEU A 229 -4.00 8.37 20.91
CA LEU A 229 -2.63 8.54 21.42
C LEU A 229 -2.19 10.00 21.40
N MET A 230 -2.53 10.74 20.34
CA MET A 230 -2.28 12.17 20.24
C MET A 230 -3.01 12.96 21.32
N SER A 231 -4.27 12.64 21.59
CA SER A 231 -5.07 13.28 22.64
C SER A 231 -4.45 13.06 24.02
N LEU A 232 -4.01 11.82 24.30
CA LEU A 232 -3.33 11.49 25.58
C LEU A 232 -1.99 12.22 25.73
N ALA A 233 -1.23 12.35 24.64
CA ALA A 233 0.03 13.10 24.65
C ALA A 233 -0.21 14.58 24.91
N ARG A 234 -1.22 15.20 24.28
CA ARG A 234 -1.64 16.59 24.54
C ARG A 234 -2.04 16.82 25.99
N GLN A 235 -2.69 15.86 26.62
CA GLN A 235 -3.07 15.90 28.04
C GLN A 235 -1.89 15.62 29.00
N GLY A 236 -0.69 15.47 28.49
CA GLY A 236 0.51 15.32 29.32
C GLY A 236 0.67 13.94 29.96
N LEU A 237 0.12 12.88 29.34
CA LEU A 237 0.28 11.53 29.87
C LEU A 237 1.70 10.98 29.65
N GLY A 238 2.31 11.23 28.49
CA GLY A 238 3.63 10.69 28.16
C GLY A 238 4.08 10.98 26.72
N ILE A 239 5.10 10.24 26.30
CA ILE A 239 5.70 10.29 24.94
C ILE A 239 5.03 9.25 24.06
N THR A 240 4.70 9.61 22.83
CA THR A 240 4.18 8.67 21.85
C THR A 240 4.83 8.87 20.49
N MET A 241 4.82 7.83 19.68
CA MET A 241 5.24 7.85 18.28
C MET A 241 4.00 8.08 17.41
N LEU A 242 4.03 9.13 16.57
CA LEU A 242 2.94 9.48 15.67
C LEU A 242 3.47 9.77 14.27
N PRO A 243 2.71 9.39 13.22
CA PRO A 243 2.96 9.90 11.88
C PRO A 243 2.96 11.42 11.86
N GLU A 244 3.93 12.00 11.20
CA GLU A 244 4.05 13.46 11.03
C GLU A 244 2.76 14.06 10.48
N THR A 245 2.14 13.39 9.51
CA THR A 245 0.86 13.79 8.92
C THR A 245 -0.26 14.00 9.94
N ILE A 246 -0.17 13.36 11.11
CA ILE A 246 -1.18 13.44 12.18
C ILE A 246 -0.81 14.53 13.19
N CYS A 247 0.45 14.61 13.62
CA CYS A 247 0.86 15.49 14.70
C CYS A 247 1.40 16.86 14.25
N ALA A 248 1.59 17.07 12.94
CA ALA A 248 2.21 18.28 12.42
C ALA A 248 1.52 19.59 12.87
N ASP A 249 0.19 19.62 12.89
CA ASP A 249 -0.54 20.84 13.33
C ASP A 249 -0.35 21.07 14.84
N ALA A 250 -0.37 20.04 15.65
CA ALA A 250 -0.14 20.14 17.09
C ALA A 250 1.30 20.54 17.43
N VAL A 251 2.27 20.11 16.62
CA VAL A 251 3.68 20.54 16.77
C VAL A 251 3.83 22.00 16.34
N ARG A 252 3.17 22.42 15.26
CA ARG A 252 3.20 23.81 14.81
C ARG A 252 2.53 24.79 15.77
N SER A 253 1.44 24.39 16.41
CA SER A 253 0.74 25.20 17.41
C SER A 253 1.46 25.22 18.78
N GLY A 254 2.45 24.34 18.98
CA GLY A 254 3.14 24.20 20.26
C GLY A 254 2.38 23.37 21.30
N GLU A 255 1.28 22.72 20.93
CA GLU A 255 0.57 21.79 21.81
C GLU A 255 1.38 20.52 22.07
N LEU A 256 2.19 20.13 21.09
CA LEU A 256 3.15 19.04 21.17
C LEU A 256 4.54 19.53 20.76
N GLU A 257 5.56 18.94 21.34
CA GLU A 257 6.97 19.14 20.99
C GLU A 257 7.58 17.85 20.49
N VAL A 258 8.49 17.94 19.51
CA VAL A 258 9.28 16.79 19.06
C VAL A 258 10.31 16.41 20.12
N VAL A 259 10.30 15.14 20.48
CA VAL A 259 11.23 14.56 21.46
C VAL A 259 12.37 13.91 20.70
N LEU A 260 13.62 14.06 21.20
CA LEU A 260 14.84 13.57 20.56
C LEU A 260 14.97 14.01 19.09
N PRO A 261 14.98 15.32 18.80
CA PRO A 261 14.94 15.83 17.43
C PRO A 261 16.17 15.47 16.58
N ASP A 262 17.28 15.08 17.20
CA ASP A 262 18.49 14.61 16.50
C ASP A 262 18.44 13.12 16.12
N TRP A 263 17.37 12.42 16.50
CA TRP A 263 17.13 11.02 16.22
C TRP A 263 15.92 10.85 15.32
N THR A 264 16.02 9.94 14.34
CA THR A 264 14.94 9.64 13.41
C THR A 264 14.42 8.22 13.62
N LEU A 265 13.16 8.02 13.31
CA LEU A 265 12.53 6.71 13.27
C LEU A 265 12.54 6.16 11.83
N PRO A 266 12.52 4.82 11.64
CA PRO A 266 12.36 4.24 10.31
C PRO A 266 11.10 4.79 9.62
N GLN A 267 11.26 5.20 8.36
CA GLN A 267 10.13 5.72 7.59
C GLN A 267 9.14 4.63 7.25
N GLY A 268 7.85 4.95 7.38
CA GLY A 268 6.79 4.11 6.87
C GLY A 268 6.63 4.31 5.36
N ILE A 269 6.58 3.22 4.59
CA ILE A 269 6.29 3.24 3.16
C ILE A 269 4.79 3.10 2.98
N ALA A 270 4.14 4.15 2.49
CA ALA A 270 2.73 4.10 2.08
C ALA A 270 2.65 3.39 0.72
N HIS A 271 1.90 2.29 0.65
CA HIS A 271 1.78 1.49 -0.56
C HIS A 271 0.43 0.79 -0.63
N ALA A 272 0.01 0.44 -1.84
CA ALA A 272 -1.08 -0.49 -2.07
C ALA A 272 -0.54 -1.88 -2.38
N VAL A 273 -1.24 -2.90 -1.92
CA VAL A 273 -1.09 -4.27 -2.38
C VAL A 273 -2.42 -4.77 -2.95
N PHE A 274 -2.35 -5.52 -4.03
CA PHE A 274 -3.52 -6.05 -4.73
C PHE A 274 -3.13 -7.35 -5.46
N PRO A 275 -4.09 -8.24 -5.77
CA PRO A 275 -3.84 -9.41 -6.59
C PRO A 275 -3.30 -9.01 -7.96
N SER A 276 -2.72 -9.90 -8.70
CA SER A 276 -2.05 -9.70 -10.00
C SER A 276 -2.55 -8.49 -10.82
N ARG A 277 -1.64 -7.79 -11.53
CA ARG A 277 -2.02 -6.74 -12.51
C ARG A 277 -2.85 -7.27 -13.68
N ARG A 278 -2.76 -8.58 -13.95
CA ARG A 278 -3.55 -9.25 -14.99
C ARG A 278 -4.93 -9.56 -14.41
N GLY A 279 -5.97 -9.13 -15.09
CA GLY A 279 -7.35 -9.35 -14.65
C GLY A 279 -7.92 -8.35 -13.64
N LEU A 280 -7.25 -7.22 -13.36
CA LEU A 280 -7.84 -6.16 -12.57
C LEU A 280 -9.04 -5.55 -13.28
N LEU A 281 -10.17 -5.46 -12.58
CA LEU A 281 -11.34 -4.73 -13.06
C LEU A 281 -10.98 -3.29 -13.42
N PRO A 282 -11.53 -2.72 -14.49
CA PRO A 282 -11.24 -1.33 -14.91
C PRO A 282 -11.40 -0.31 -13.76
N ALA A 283 -12.44 -0.46 -12.93
CA ALA A 283 -12.67 0.40 -11.77
C ALA A 283 -11.53 0.32 -10.74
N VAL A 284 -11.02 -0.88 -10.47
CA VAL A 284 -9.90 -1.09 -9.53
C VAL A 284 -8.63 -0.45 -10.06
N ARG A 285 -8.34 -0.64 -11.33
CA ARG A 285 -7.17 -0.07 -12.01
C ARG A 285 -7.16 1.45 -11.93
N VAL A 286 -8.24 2.10 -12.38
CA VAL A 286 -8.30 3.58 -12.38
C VAL A 286 -8.24 4.14 -10.97
N PHE A 287 -8.70 3.39 -9.96
CA PHE A 287 -8.56 3.81 -8.57
C PHE A 287 -7.12 3.72 -8.08
N ILE A 288 -6.39 2.64 -8.42
CA ILE A 288 -4.95 2.52 -8.09
C ILE A 288 -4.14 3.61 -8.78
N ASP A 289 -4.39 3.85 -10.08
CA ASP A 289 -3.68 4.87 -10.86
C ASP A 289 -3.97 6.26 -10.31
N TYR A 290 -5.23 6.54 -9.94
CA TYR A 290 -5.62 7.80 -9.31
C TYR A 290 -4.95 8.00 -7.94
N LEU A 291 -4.90 6.96 -7.10
CA LEU A 291 -4.16 7.03 -5.84
C LEU A 291 -2.66 7.27 -6.06
N ALA A 292 -2.07 6.61 -7.08
CA ALA A 292 -0.65 6.76 -7.38
C ALA A 292 -0.29 8.17 -7.87
N GLU A 293 -1.23 8.87 -8.50
CA GLU A 293 -1.07 10.26 -8.96
C GLU A 293 -1.30 11.26 -7.82
N ARG A 294 -2.35 11.05 -7.02
CA ARG A 294 -2.89 12.10 -6.14
C ARG A 294 -2.55 11.95 -4.66
N LEU A 295 -2.23 10.74 -4.20
CA LEU A 295 -1.89 10.50 -2.79
C LEU A 295 -0.50 11.01 -2.41
N PRO A 296 0.57 10.83 -3.23
CA PRO A 296 1.91 11.28 -2.86
C PRO A 296 1.99 12.76 -2.45
N PRO A 297 1.48 13.73 -3.24
CA PRO A 297 1.57 15.14 -2.85
C PRO A 297 0.83 15.45 -1.55
N LEU A 298 -0.25 14.72 -1.21
CA LEU A 298 -0.96 14.91 0.06
C LEU A 298 -0.15 14.42 1.27
N LEU A 299 0.65 13.36 1.08
CA LEU A 299 1.55 12.88 2.13
C LEU A 299 2.67 13.88 2.38
N GLU A 300 3.22 14.47 1.34
CA GLU A 300 4.28 15.49 1.41
C GLU A 300 3.77 16.82 1.96
N GLU A 301 2.59 17.30 1.52
CA GLU A 301 1.99 18.55 2.00
C GLU A 301 1.79 18.57 3.52
N SER A 302 1.58 17.42 4.12
CA SER A 302 1.40 17.28 5.56
C SER A 302 2.73 17.32 6.32
N SER A 303 3.89 17.27 5.66
CA SER A 303 5.20 17.31 6.29
C SER A 303 5.48 18.70 6.94
N LEU A 304 6.11 18.65 8.11
CA LEU A 304 6.55 19.86 8.83
C LEU A 304 7.61 20.62 8.04
N ASP A 305 8.47 19.90 7.32
CA ASP A 305 9.58 20.51 6.57
C ASP A 305 9.08 21.23 5.31
N CYS A 306 8.17 20.65 4.54
CA CYS A 306 7.64 21.29 3.34
C CYS A 306 6.95 22.62 3.64
N LYS A 307 6.16 22.71 4.72
CA LYS A 307 5.50 23.97 5.11
C LYS A 307 6.48 24.98 5.74
N HIS A 308 7.55 24.52 6.35
CA HIS A 308 8.61 25.40 6.82
C HIS A 308 9.37 26.02 5.65
N ARG A 309 9.80 25.22 4.66
CA ARG A 309 10.43 25.70 3.42
C ARG A 309 9.56 26.68 2.64
N ALA A 310 8.25 26.43 2.55
CA ALA A 310 7.33 27.35 1.88
C ALA A 310 7.26 28.74 2.53
N LYS A 311 7.53 28.84 3.85
CA LYS A 311 7.52 30.12 4.58
C LYS A 311 8.89 30.78 4.69
N THR A 312 9.95 30.03 4.82
CA THR A 312 11.28 30.53 5.16
C THR A 312 12.34 30.26 4.09
N GLY A 313 12.05 29.38 3.13
CA GLY A 313 13.03 28.92 2.14
C GLY A 313 14.07 27.93 2.68
N GLU A 314 14.08 27.67 4.00
CA GLU A 314 15.07 26.82 4.65
C GLU A 314 14.40 25.67 5.43
N PRO A 315 14.94 24.42 5.37
CA PRO A 315 14.49 23.33 6.22
C PRO A 315 14.86 23.59 7.69
N ARG A 316 14.09 23.03 8.63
CA ARG A 316 14.45 23.14 10.06
C ARG A 316 15.77 22.41 10.34
N ALA A 317 16.59 22.95 11.23
CA ALA A 317 17.94 22.45 11.52
C ALA A 317 17.99 20.96 11.90
N TRP A 318 16.99 20.47 12.64
CA TRP A 318 16.90 19.04 13.01
C TRP A 318 16.55 18.12 11.83
N TYR A 319 15.86 18.64 10.80
CA TYR A 319 15.52 17.90 9.60
C TYR A 319 16.71 17.69 8.68
N ILE A 320 17.61 18.69 8.59
CA ILE A 320 18.86 18.61 7.81
C ILE A 320 19.78 17.51 8.38
N ARG A 321 19.87 17.39 9.71
CA ARG A 321 20.70 16.38 10.36
C ARG A 321 20.20 14.95 10.17
N ALA A 322 18.90 14.77 9.90
CA ALA A 322 18.29 13.49 9.66
C ALA A 322 18.56 12.89 8.27
N GLY A 323 19.31 13.57 7.40
CA GLY A 323 19.71 13.05 6.07
C GLY A 323 18.57 12.88 5.06
N HIS A 324 17.46 13.56 5.26
CA HIS A 324 16.32 13.46 4.36
C HIS A 324 16.52 14.37 3.14
N ALA A 325 16.84 13.75 2.01
CA ALA A 325 16.94 14.44 0.73
C ALA A 325 15.55 14.78 0.18
N CYS A 326 14.99 15.92 0.57
CA CYS A 326 13.91 16.58 -0.18
C CYS A 326 14.39 17.15 -1.52
N ASP A 327 15.67 17.02 -1.86
CA ASP A 327 16.29 17.71 -3.00
C ASP A 327 15.90 17.15 -4.37
N ASN A 328 15.23 15.99 -4.44
CA ASN A 328 14.92 15.36 -5.74
C ASN A 328 13.61 15.82 -6.40
N ILE A 329 12.82 16.71 -5.78
CA ILE A 329 11.51 17.09 -6.31
C ILE A 329 11.55 18.42 -7.06
N LEU A 330 12.49 19.32 -6.74
CA LEU A 330 12.59 20.62 -7.40
C LEU A 330 13.50 20.63 -8.63
N THR A 331 14.31 19.59 -8.86
CA THR A 331 15.29 19.55 -9.97
C THR A 331 14.99 18.54 -11.08
N GLY A 332 13.91 17.76 -10.99
CA GLY A 332 13.55 16.80 -12.04
C GLY A 332 14.57 15.66 -12.29
N THR A 333 15.48 15.41 -11.37
CA THR A 333 16.51 14.38 -11.51
C THR A 333 16.06 13.04 -10.94
N VAL A 334 15.85 12.07 -11.81
CA VAL A 334 15.60 10.67 -11.45
C VAL A 334 16.93 9.94 -11.37
N ARG A 335 17.25 9.34 -10.23
CA ARG A 335 18.41 8.43 -10.11
C ARG A 335 17.96 6.99 -10.40
N GLU A 336 18.37 6.47 -11.53
CA GLU A 336 18.38 5.05 -11.81
C GLU A 336 19.81 4.52 -11.75
N ASN A 337 20.06 3.50 -10.92
CA ASN A 337 21.32 2.77 -10.83
C ASN A 337 22.58 3.62 -10.61
N GLY A 338 22.51 4.63 -9.73
CA GLY A 338 23.71 5.38 -9.33
C GLY A 338 24.24 6.40 -10.36
N ARG A 339 23.52 6.68 -11.45
CA ARG A 339 23.83 7.74 -12.41
C ARG A 339 22.74 8.82 -12.42
N VAL A 340 23.18 10.08 -12.43
CA VAL A 340 22.31 11.26 -12.58
C VAL A 340 21.95 11.43 -14.04
N VAL A 341 20.66 11.44 -14.39
CA VAL A 341 20.17 11.79 -15.71
C VAL A 341 19.41 13.12 -15.58
N GLU A 342 19.96 14.17 -16.15
CA GLU A 342 19.30 15.46 -16.23
C GLU A 342 18.16 15.40 -17.28
N GLY A 343 16.92 15.58 -16.84
CA GLY A 343 15.77 15.77 -17.72
C GLY A 343 15.72 17.20 -18.20
N THR A 344 15.97 17.42 -19.48
CA THR A 344 15.80 18.73 -20.14
C THR A 344 14.35 19.16 -20.09
N GLY A 345 14.10 20.29 -19.44
CA GLY A 345 12.81 20.98 -19.41
C GLY A 345 12.34 21.36 -20.81
N LEU A 346 11.08 21.06 -21.09
CA LEU A 346 10.36 21.56 -22.26
C LEU A 346 10.00 23.03 -22.03
N ASP A 347 10.61 23.89 -22.83
CA ASP A 347 10.30 25.31 -22.97
C ASP A 347 9.07 25.46 -23.91
N PRO A 348 7.99 26.10 -23.53
CA PRO A 348 6.78 26.22 -24.35
C PRO A 348 6.72 27.53 -25.18
N GLU A 349 7.80 27.93 -25.88
CA GLU A 349 7.65 28.95 -26.91
C GLU A 349 8.80 28.87 -27.93
N ALA A 350 8.57 28.19 -29.08
CA ALA A 350 9.13 28.57 -30.37
C ALA A 350 8.46 27.83 -31.51
N GLY A 351 7.51 28.50 -32.12
CA GLY A 351 6.96 28.10 -33.41
C GLY A 351 7.94 28.32 -34.56
N GLY A 352 7.95 27.41 -35.51
CA GLY A 352 8.26 27.67 -36.91
C GLY A 352 9.66 27.35 -37.39
N ARG A 353 9.76 26.30 -38.14
CA ARG A 353 10.20 26.12 -39.53
C ARG A 353 10.74 24.73 -39.81
N ARG A 354 10.13 24.15 -40.80
CA ARG A 354 10.62 22.93 -41.51
C ARG A 354 11.97 23.22 -42.15
N GLU A 355 12.91 22.29 -42.01
CA GLU A 355 13.81 21.95 -43.11
C GLU A 355 14.16 20.46 -43.09
N GLN A 356 13.89 19.84 -44.22
CA GLN A 356 14.29 18.49 -44.62
C GLN A 356 15.79 18.46 -44.81
N ARG A 357 16.47 17.47 -44.29
CA ARG A 357 17.65 16.90 -44.99
C ARG A 357 17.76 15.41 -44.78
N HIS A 358 17.93 14.76 -45.90
CA HIS A 358 18.18 13.36 -46.17
C HIS A 358 19.59 12.88 -45.77
N SER A 359 19.67 11.56 -45.55
CA SER A 359 20.76 10.64 -45.86
C SER A 359 22.00 10.66 -44.94
N ARG A 360 22.59 9.59 -44.51
CA ARG A 360 23.05 8.38 -45.21
C ARG A 360 23.53 7.35 -44.20
N TRP A 361 23.20 6.13 -44.45
CA TRP A 361 23.85 4.95 -43.89
C TRP A 361 25.30 4.85 -44.45
N SER A 362 26.26 4.49 -43.60
CA SER A 362 27.39 3.70 -44.04
C SER A 362 27.93 2.82 -42.91
N ASN A 363 27.96 1.52 -43.15
CA ASN A 363 28.69 0.47 -42.47
C ASN A 363 30.18 0.76 -42.45
N ARG A 364 30.88 0.40 -41.35
CA ARG A 364 32.07 -0.47 -41.32
C ARG A 364 32.63 -0.61 -39.90
N GLN A 365 32.80 -1.75 -39.56
CA GLN A 365 33.68 -2.69 -38.86
C GLN A 365 33.27 -2.98 -37.44
#